data_df7ec850d6cbf90dd7d9abedd5328f5c
#
_entry.id   df7ec850d6cbf90dd7d9abedd5328f5c
#
_cell.length_a   1.000
_cell.length_b   1.000
_cell.length_c   1.000
_cell.angle_alpha   90.00
_cell.angle_beta   90.00
_cell.angle_gamma   90.00
#
_symmetry.space_group_name_H-M   'P 1'
#
loop_
_entity.id
_entity.type
_entity.pdbx_description
1 polymer ?
#
loop_
_entity_poly.entity_id
_entity_poly.type
_entity_poly.pdbx_seq_one_letter_code
_entity_poly.pdbx_strand_id
1 'polypeptide(L)'
;MSAGQQAVVLARLQAVDGTPQDKALVAAWDRLFAMLNVLDSKTSALLRFNAIVVAALAYLVVVAGADPFAQSKPLIKTLGFAVGHVSLVLSVVSCGFAFPVIGVAHGLFDAAPGLDDAVIARLGAVVTRRTWLYAWAWRLAVAGGVGFALLVALATIH
;
A
#
# COMPACT_ATOMS: atom_id res chain seq x y z
N MET A 1 -13.41 17.66 14.68
CA MET A 1 -12.31 18.22 13.87
C MET A 1 -11.09 18.31 14.78
N SER A 2 -9.93 17.77 14.35
CA SER A 2 -8.68 17.96 15.10
C SER A 2 -8.20 19.40 14.98
N ALA A 3 -7.37 19.87 15.94
CA ALA A 3 -6.81 21.23 15.92
C ALA A 3 -6.11 21.55 14.60
N GLY A 4 -5.45 20.54 13.98
CA GLY A 4 -4.82 20.70 12.68
C GLY A 4 -5.79 20.88 11.52
N GLN A 5 -6.98 20.28 11.56
CA GLN A 5 -8.01 20.51 10.54
C GLN A 5 -8.55 21.93 10.63
N GLN A 6 -8.70 22.47 11.84
CA GLN A 6 -9.10 23.86 12.03
C GLN A 6 -8.04 24.83 11.52
N ALA A 7 -6.75 24.57 11.77
CA ALA A 7 -5.66 25.40 11.27
C ALA A 7 -5.62 25.46 9.72
N VAL A 8 -5.87 24.35 9.04
CA VAL A 8 -5.94 24.30 7.57
C VAL A 8 -7.15 25.07 7.04
N VAL A 9 -8.32 24.95 7.70
CA VAL A 9 -9.52 25.72 7.31
C VAL A 9 -9.29 27.23 7.50
N LEU A 10 -8.67 27.61 8.62
CA LEU A 10 -8.33 29.03 8.87
C LEU A 10 -7.31 29.54 7.86
N ALA A 11 -6.25 28.78 7.55
CA ALA A 11 -5.28 29.12 6.52
C ALA A 11 -5.93 29.30 5.14
N ARG A 12 -6.91 28.46 4.78
CA ARG A 12 -7.67 28.59 3.54
C ARG A 12 -8.52 29.88 3.53
N LEU A 13 -9.18 30.21 4.63
CA LEU A 13 -9.97 31.43 4.74
C LEU A 13 -9.07 32.67 4.64
N GLN A 14 -7.92 32.64 5.30
CA GLN A 14 -6.92 33.72 5.21
C GLN A 14 -6.29 33.85 3.82
N ALA A 15 -6.12 32.75 3.09
CA ALA A 15 -5.55 32.76 1.75
C ALA A 15 -6.51 33.33 0.69
N VAL A 16 -7.81 33.45 0.94
CA VAL A 16 -8.76 34.09 0.01
C VAL A 16 -8.37 35.56 -0.24
N ASP A 17 -8.03 36.26 0.85
CA ASP A 17 -7.58 37.67 0.83
C ASP A 17 -6.05 37.81 1.04
N GLY A 18 -5.33 36.68 1.08
CA GLY A 18 -3.92 36.58 1.42
C GLY A 18 -2.97 36.91 0.27
N THR A 19 -1.69 36.93 0.64
CA THR A 19 -0.59 37.17 -0.30
C THR A 19 -0.48 36.07 -1.37
N PRO A 20 0.19 36.30 -2.52
CA PRO A 20 0.48 35.22 -3.49
C PRO A 20 1.19 34.03 -2.90
N GLN A 21 2.01 34.22 -1.84
CA GLN A 21 2.72 33.17 -1.12
C GLN A 21 1.74 32.27 -0.33
N ASP A 22 0.76 32.85 0.36
CA ASP A 22 -0.24 32.09 1.11
C ASP A 22 -1.07 31.20 0.18
N LYS A 23 -1.45 31.73 -0.99
CA LYS A 23 -2.16 30.97 -2.04
C LYS A 23 -1.32 29.81 -2.57
N ALA A 24 0.00 30.01 -2.74
CA ALA A 24 0.91 28.96 -3.20
C ALA A 24 1.05 27.85 -2.16
N LEU A 25 1.15 28.18 -0.86
CA LEU A 25 1.22 27.20 0.23
C LEU A 25 -0.04 26.34 0.31
N VAL A 26 -1.23 26.97 0.22
CA VAL A 26 -2.50 26.23 0.20
C VAL A 26 -2.59 25.32 -1.00
N ALA A 27 -2.20 25.77 -2.19
CA ALA A 27 -2.19 24.95 -3.39
C ALA A 27 -1.22 23.76 -3.29
N ALA A 28 -0.05 23.97 -2.70
CA ALA A 28 0.91 22.90 -2.44
C ALA A 28 0.36 21.86 -1.45
N TRP A 29 -0.26 22.31 -0.37
CA TRP A 29 -0.95 21.45 0.59
C TRP A 29 -2.01 20.58 -0.07
N ASP A 30 -2.91 21.19 -0.86
CA ASP A 30 -4.00 20.48 -1.52
C ASP A 30 -3.49 19.40 -2.48
N ARG A 31 -2.42 19.68 -3.21
CA ARG A 31 -1.78 18.70 -4.09
C ARG A 31 -1.19 17.52 -3.33
N LEU A 32 -0.45 17.79 -2.25
CA LEU A 32 0.15 16.74 -1.44
C LEU A 32 -0.93 15.88 -0.75
N PHE A 33 -2.00 16.50 -0.28
CA PHE A 33 -3.11 15.79 0.34
C PHE A 33 -3.89 14.94 -0.66
N ALA A 34 -4.10 15.43 -1.87
CA ALA A 34 -4.69 14.65 -2.96
C ALA A 34 -3.82 13.43 -3.30
N MET A 35 -2.49 13.58 -3.34
CA MET A 35 -1.57 12.46 -3.56
C MET A 35 -1.67 11.42 -2.45
N LEU A 36 -1.77 11.82 -1.17
CA LEU A 36 -1.96 10.89 -0.05
C LEU A 36 -3.27 10.11 -0.18
N ASN A 37 -4.38 10.76 -0.52
CA ASN A 37 -5.67 10.10 -0.69
C ASN A 37 -5.63 9.05 -1.82
N VAL A 38 -4.99 9.37 -2.95
CA VAL A 38 -4.81 8.43 -4.05
C VAL A 38 -3.95 7.25 -3.61
N LEU A 39 -2.88 7.52 -2.85
CA LEU A 39 -1.97 6.49 -2.36
C LEU A 39 -2.68 5.55 -1.38
N ASP A 40 -3.47 6.08 -0.44
CA ASP A 40 -4.25 5.30 0.53
C ASP A 40 -5.29 4.41 -0.19
N SER A 41 -5.99 4.94 -1.19
CA SER A 41 -6.95 4.17 -1.99
C SER A 41 -6.27 3.01 -2.74
N LYS A 42 -5.16 3.28 -3.43
CA LYS A 42 -4.39 2.26 -4.15
C LYS A 42 -3.80 1.21 -3.20
N THR A 43 -3.32 1.62 -2.03
CA THR A 43 -2.76 0.70 -1.04
C THR A 43 -3.84 -0.20 -0.44
N SER A 44 -5.03 0.33 -0.19
CA SER A 44 -6.17 -0.46 0.27
C SER A 44 -6.59 -1.51 -0.77
N ALA A 45 -6.60 -1.17 -2.06
CA ALA A 45 -6.85 -2.12 -3.13
C ALA A 45 -5.76 -3.21 -3.19
N LEU A 46 -4.49 -2.84 -3.01
CA LEU A 46 -3.36 -3.76 -2.99
C LEU A 46 -3.44 -4.75 -1.82
N LEU A 47 -3.82 -4.28 -0.63
CA LEU A 47 -4.02 -5.13 0.55
C LEU A 47 -5.16 -6.12 0.33
N ARG A 48 -6.26 -5.71 -0.29
CA ARG A 48 -7.37 -6.62 -0.65
C ARG A 48 -6.90 -7.70 -1.64
N PHE A 49 -6.13 -7.32 -2.66
CA PHE A 49 -5.56 -8.27 -3.62
C PHE A 49 -4.66 -9.29 -2.90
N ASN A 50 -3.73 -8.84 -2.07
CA ASN A 50 -2.85 -9.72 -1.31
C ASN A 50 -3.64 -10.64 -0.36
N ALA A 51 -4.70 -10.14 0.28
CA ALA A 51 -5.55 -10.96 1.15
C ALA A 51 -6.23 -12.10 0.37
N ILE A 52 -6.68 -11.85 -0.87
CA ILE A 52 -7.26 -12.88 -1.74
C ILE A 52 -6.21 -13.93 -2.09
N VAL A 53 -5.00 -13.50 -2.49
CA VAL A 53 -3.90 -14.43 -2.84
C VAL A 53 -3.51 -15.29 -1.63
N VAL A 54 -3.34 -14.69 -0.46
CA VAL A 54 -2.99 -15.41 0.77
C VAL A 54 -4.10 -16.38 1.17
N ALA A 55 -5.37 -15.97 1.11
CA ALA A 55 -6.50 -16.83 1.42
C ALA A 55 -6.61 -18.01 0.44
N ALA A 56 -6.40 -17.78 -0.85
CA ALA A 56 -6.41 -18.84 -1.86
C ALA A 56 -5.27 -19.84 -1.65
N LEU A 57 -4.06 -19.36 -1.33
CA LEU A 57 -2.92 -20.23 -1.01
C LEU A 57 -3.16 -21.03 0.28
N ALA A 58 -3.69 -20.38 1.32
CA ALA A 58 -4.04 -21.06 2.57
C ALA A 58 -5.11 -22.13 2.36
N TYR A 59 -6.12 -21.83 1.53
CA TYR A 59 -7.16 -22.81 1.18
C TYR A 59 -6.56 -24.03 0.49
N LEU A 60 -5.68 -23.83 -0.50
CA LEU A 60 -5.03 -24.93 -1.21
C LEU A 60 -4.20 -25.83 -0.28
N VAL A 61 -3.53 -25.23 0.71
CA VAL A 61 -2.64 -25.97 1.63
C VAL A 61 -3.41 -26.64 2.77
N VAL A 62 -4.41 -25.94 3.35
CA VAL A 62 -5.04 -26.37 4.61
C VAL A 62 -6.37 -27.09 4.39
N VAL A 63 -7.24 -26.55 3.50
CA VAL A 63 -8.62 -27.02 3.38
C VAL A 63 -8.74 -28.11 2.33
N ALA A 64 -8.01 -28.02 1.24
CA ALA A 64 -8.12 -29.01 0.19
C ALA A 64 -7.65 -30.40 0.64
N GLY A 65 -6.81 -30.51 1.71
CA GLY A 65 -6.32 -31.79 2.25
C GLY A 65 -5.74 -32.73 1.19
N ALA A 66 -6.00 -32.39 -0.07
CA ALA A 66 -5.52 -33.05 -1.25
C ALA A 66 -4.28 -32.32 -1.72
N ASP A 67 -3.18 -33.01 -1.78
CA ASP A 67 -1.99 -32.55 -2.49
C ASP A 67 -2.39 -32.28 -3.95
N PRO A 68 -2.47 -31.01 -4.41
CA PRO A 68 -2.88 -30.72 -5.79
C PRO A 68 -1.91 -31.31 -6.82
N PHE A 69 -0.77 -31.81 -6.35
CA PHE A 69 0.27 -32.44 -7.13
C PHE A 69 0.43 -33.92 -6.83
N ALA A 70 -0.55 -34.58 -6.19
CA ALA A 70 -0.46 -35.98 -5.77
C ALA A 70 -0.12 -36.93 -6.92
N GLN A 71 -0.67 -36.65 -8.12
CA GLN A 71 -0.45 -37.46 -9.33
C GLN A 71 0.66 -36.92 -10.23
N SER A 72 1.29 -35.80 -9.88
CA SER A 72 2.32 -35.15 -10.68
C SER A 72 3.69 -35.81 -10.47
N LYS A 73 4.56 -35.62 -11.48
CA LYS A 73 5.97 -36.05 -11.37
C LYS A 73 6.66 -35.35 -10.17
N PRO A 74 7.60 -36.01 -9.48
CA PRO A 74 8.27 -35.46 -8.29
C PRO A 74 8.84 -34.05 -8.49
N LEU A 75 9.38 -33.75 -9.68
CA LEU A 75 9.92 -32.45 -10.02
C LEU A 75 8.83 -31.36 -10.00
N ILE A 76 7.66 -31.64 -10.60
CA ILE A 76 6.55 -30.70 -10.69
C ILE A 76 5.97 -30.43 -9.30
N LYS A 77 5.86 -31.48 -8.49
CA LYS A 77 5.45 -31.37 -7.09
C LYS A 77 6.37 -30.44 -6.29
N THR A 78 7.69 -30.66 -6.37
CA THR A 78 8.68 -29.83 -5.67
C THR A 78 8.64 -28.38 -6.16
N LEU A 79 8.54 -28.14 -7.47
CA LEU A 79 8.42 -26.82 -8.05
C LEU A 79 7.12 -26.12 -7.62
N GLY A 80 5.99 -26.82 -7.64
CA GLY A 80 4.71 -26.30 -7.21
C GLY A 80 4.73 -25.83 -5.75
N PHE A 81 5.25 -26.65 -4.84
CA PHE A 81 5.42 -26.27 -3.44
C PHE A 81 6.37 -25.07 -3.27
N ALA A 82 7.51 -25.06 -3.94
CA ALA A 82 8.46 -23.95 -3.86
C ALA A 82 7.84 -22.63 -4.35
N VAL A 83 7.17 -22.65 -5.50
CA VAL A 83 6.48 -21.47 -6.08
C VAL A 83 5.37 -21.00 -5.14
N GLY A 84 4.59 -21.91 -4.57
CA GLY A 84 3.53 -21.58 -3.62
C GLY A 84 4.06 -20.88 -2.37
N HIS A 85 5.13 -21.41 -1.77
CA HIS A 85 5.74 -20.80 -0.58
C HIS A 85 6.36 -19.44 -0.88
N VAL A 86 7.08 -19.29 -2.00
CA VAL A 86 7.65 -18.01 -2.41
C VAL A 86 6.54 -16.99 -2.66
N SER A 87 5.46 -17.36 -3.35
CA SER A 87 4.31 -16.50 -3.59
C SER A 87 3.66 -16.03 -2.29
N LEU A 88 3.49 -16.93 -1.31
CA LEU A 88 2.95 -16.59 0.00
C LEU A 88 3.84 -15.60 0.74
N VAL A 89 5.15 -15.88 0.82
CA VAL A 89 6.11 -14.97 1.48
C VAL A 89 6.11 -13.59 0.83
N LEU A 90 6.15 -13.52 -0.50
CA LEU A 90 6.12 -12.23 -1.23
C LEU A 90 4.83 -11.45 -0.94
N SER A 91 3.68 -12.12 -0.91
CA SER A 91 2.39 -11.49 -0.59
C SER A 91 2.34 -10.97 0.84
N VAL A 92 2.84 -11.72 1.82
CA VAL A 92 2.91 -11.32 3.23
C VAL A 92 3.88 -10.14 3.41
N VAL A 93 5.07 -10.20 2.81
CA VAL A 93 6.06 -9.10 2.86
C VAL A 93 5.49 -7.84 2.19
N SER A 94 4.79 -7.98 1.06
CA SER A 94 4.07 -6.88 0.41
C SER A 94 3.09 -6.20 1.36
N CYS A 95 2.31 -6.96 2.14
CA CYS A 95 1.44 -6.40 3.18
C CYS A 95 2.25 -5.62 4.22
N GLY A 96 3.40 -6.13 4.65
CA GLY A 96 4.29 -5.45 5.59
C GLY A 96 4.74 -4.07 5.10
N PHE A 97 5.03 -3.92 3.80
CA PHE A 97 5.33 -2.62 3.18
C PHE A 97 4.10 -1.74 3.00
N ALA A 98 2.92 -2.32 2.78
CA ALA A 98 1.68 -1.59 2.55
C ALA A 98 1.09 -0.98 3.84
N PHE A 99 1.19 -1.65 4.98
CA PHE A 99 0.64 -1.17 6.25
C PHE A 99 1.12 0.24 6.66
N PRO A 100 2.44 0.56 6.63
CA PRO A 100 2.90 1.90 6.98
C PRO A 100 2.45 3.00 6.01
N VAL A 101 1.98 2.64 4.81
CA VAL A 101 1.45 3.60 3.82
C VAL A 101 0.10 4.14 4.28
N ILE A 102 -0.78 3.29 4.85
CA ILE A 102 -2.13 3.68 5.32
C ILE A 102 -2.07 4.37 6.69
N GLY A 103 -0.93 4.29 7.39
CA GLY A 103 -0.77 4.87 8.71
C GLY A 103 -1.12 6.36 8.74
N VAL A 104 -2.09 6.73 9.57
CA VAL A 104 -2.57 8.10 9.66
C VAL A 104 -1.48 8.99 10.25
N ALA A 105 -1.14 10.07 9.55
CA ALA A 105 -0.17 11.06 9.98
C ALA A 105 -0.77 12.02 11.03
N HIS A 106 -1.47 11.48 12.04
CA HIS A 106 -2.14 12.31 13.05
C HIS A 106 -1.16 13.25 13.77
N GLY A 107 0.05 12.78 14.10
CA GLY A 107 1.04 13.59 14.79
C GLY A 107 1.62 14.75 13.99
N LEU A 108 1.46 14.79 12.66
CA LEU A 108 1.90 15.92 11.84
C LEU A 108 0.99 17.16 12.00
N PHE A 109 -0.26 16.94 12.41
CA PHE A 109 -1.28 17.99 12.49
C PHE A 109 -1.45 18.56 13.88
N ASP A 110 -0.95 17.87 14.92
CA ASP A 110 -1.14 18.29 16.30
C ASP A 110 -0.12 19.33 16.76
N ALA A 111 0.98 19.51 16.03
CA ALA A 111 2.12 20.32 16.46
C ALA A 111 2.29 21.65 15.72
N ALA A 112 1.51 21.95 14.67
CA ALA A 112 1.71 23.16 13.86
C ALA A 112 0.59 24.18 14.05
N PRO A 113 0.88 25.37 14.59
CA PRO A 113 -0.10 26.45 14.76
C PRO A 113 -0.49 27.14 13.44
N GLY A 114 0.13 26.80 12.32
CA GLY A 114 -0.13 27.42 11.02
C GLY A 114 0.38 26.61 9.84
N LEU A 115 0.05 27.03 8.63
CA LEU A 115 0.58 26.46 7.39
C LEU A 115 1.82 27.25 6.98
N ASP A 116 3.00 26.66 7.13
CA ASP A 116 4.29 27.23 6.75
C ASP A 116 5.09 26.30 5.81
N ASP A 117 6.17 26.83 5.25
CA ASP A 117 7.06 26.08 4.35
C ASP A 117 7.62 24.80 5.02
N ALA A 118 7.86 24.83 6.32
CA ALA A 118 8.38 23.69 7.08
C ALA A 118 7.34 22.56 7.17
N VAL A 119 6.05 22.88 7.33
CA VAL A 119 4.94 21.92 7.33
C VAL A 119 4.80 21.28 5.95
N ILE A 120 4.87 22.07 4.88
CA ILE A 120 4.83 21.58 3.51
C ILE A 120 6.01 20.65 3.22
N ALA A 121 7.21 21.02 3.62
CA ALA A 121 8.41 20.19 3.45
C ALA A 121 8.29 18.84 4.18
N ARG A 122 7.80 18.84 5.43
CA ARG A 122 7.55 17.61 6.21
C ARG A 122 6.50 16.72 5.55
N LEU A 123 5.41 17.31 5.08
CA LEU A 123 4.36 16.58 4.36
C LEU A 123 4.91 15.98 3.06
N GLY A 124 5.72 16.73 2.31
CA GLY A 124 6.41 16.24 1.11
C GLY A 124 7.31 15.03 1.40
N ALA A 125 8.08 15.07 2.49
CA ALA A 125 8.92 13.95 2.92
C ALA A 125 8.07 12.70 3.25
N VAL A 126 6.92 12.87 3.91
CA VAL A 126 5.99 11.77 4.19
C VAL A 126 5.43 11.18 2.90
N VAL A 127 4.99 12.01 1.95
CA VAL A 127 4.50 11.55 0.64
C VAL A 127 5.57 10.76 -0.09
N THR A 128 6.80 11.26 -0.15
CA THR A 128 7.93 10.59 -0.80
C THR A 128 8.21 9.22 -0.19
N ARG A 129 8.29 9.15 1.16
CA ARG A 129 8.53 7.89 1.87
C ARG A 129 7.41 6.88 1.62
N ARG A 130 6.15 7.31 1.68
CA ARG A 130 4.99 6.43 1.43
C ARG A 130 4.92 5.95 -0.01
N THR A 131 5.25 6.80 -0.97
CA THR A 131 5.34 6.43 -2.39
C THR A 131 6.39 5.35 -2.61
N TRP A 132 7.56 5.47 -1.97
CA TRP A 132 8.61 4.45 -2.04
C TRP A 132 8.16 3.11 -1.44
N LEU A 133 7.53 3.13 -0.25
CA LEU A 133 6.98 1.93 0.39
C LEU A 133 5.90 1.27 -0.49
N TYR A 134 5.00 2.06 -1.07
CA TYR A 134 3.98 1.57 -1.99
C TYR A 134 4.59 0.93 -3.23
N ALA A 135 5.64 1.53 -3.80
CA ALA A 135 6.31 0.97 -4.99
C ALA A 135 6.91 -0.42 -4.70
N TRP A 136 7.50 -0.61 -3.52
CA TRP A 136 7.98 -1.93 -3.10
C TRP A 136 6.85 -2.91 -2.83
N ALA A 137 5.81 -2.49 -2.10
CA ALA A 137 4.62 -3.31 -1.86
C ALA A 137 4.01 -3.80 -3.18
N TRP A 138 3.87 -2.90 -4.17
CA TRP A 138 3.34 -3.23 -5.49
C TRP A 138 4.19 -4.26 -6.24
N ARG A 139 5.51 -4.08 -6.27
CA ARG A 139 6.42 -5.02 -6.95
C ARG A 139 6.34 -6.42 -6.35
N LEU A 140 6.33 -6.50 -5.03
CA LEU A 140 6.22 -7.78 -4.31
C LEU A 140 4.84 -8.43 -4.52
N ALA A 141 3.76 -7.65 -4.54
CA ALA A 141 2.42 -8.16 -4.84
C ALA A 141 2.31 -8.72 -6.25
N VAL A 142 2.85 -8.02 -7.24
CA VAL A 142 2.88 -8.49 -8.64
C VAL A 142 3.67 -9.79 -8.73
N ALA A 143 4.87 -9.85 -8.14
CA ALA A 143 5.69 -11.07 -8.14
C ALA A 143 4.97 -12.25 -7.43
N GLY A 144 4.33 -11.99 -6.29
CA GLY A 144 3.53 -12.99 -5.57
C GLY A 144 2.32 -13.46 -6.37
N GLY A 145 1.61 -12.53 -7.03
CA GLY A 145 0.47 -12.84 -7.90
C GLY A 145 0.85 -13.65 -9.14
N VAL A 146 1.98 -13.34 -9.77
CA VAL A 146 2.53 -14.13 -10.88
C VAL A 146 2.89 -15.54 -10.40
N GLY A 147 3.55 -15.65 -9.24
CA GLY A 147 3.86 -16.95 -8.65
C GLY A 147 2.60 -17.77 -8.36
N PHE A 148 1.56 -17.14 -7.82
CA PHE A 148 0.26 -17.78 -7.61
C PHE A 148 -0.39 -18.27 -8.91
N ALA A 149 -0.37 -17.43 -9.97
CA ALA A 149 -0.89 -17.82 -11.28
C ALA A 149 -0.13 -19.01 -11.88
N LEU A 150 1.20 -19.02 -11.74
CA LEU A 150 2.04 -20.16 -12.14
C LEU A 150 1.71 -21.44 -11.36
N LEU A 151 1.49 -21.32 -10.04
CA LEU A 151 1.07 -22.44 -9.21
C LEU A 151 -0.25 -23.04 -9.70
N VAL A 152 -1.26 -22.18 -9.97
CA VAL A 152 -2.55 -22.63 -10.50
C VAL A 152 -2.38 -23.28 -11.88
N ALA A 153 -1.58 -22.69 -12.76
CA ALA A 153 -1.32 -23.27 -14.08
C ALA A 153 -0.66 -24.64 -13.97
N LEU A 154 0.35 -24.81 -13.10
CA LEU A 154 0.99 -26.10 -12.86
C LEU A 154 0.02 -27.15 -12.30
N ALA A 155 -0.92 -26.75 -11.46
CA ALA A 155 -1.92 -27.64 -10.89
C ALA A 155 -3.01 -28.04 -11.87
N THR A 156 -3.26 -27.27 -12.94
CA THR A 156 -4.32 -27.53 -13.93
C THR A 156 -3.84 -28.30 -15.17
N ILE A 157 -2.53 -28.37 -15.42
CA ILE A 157 -1.95 -29.06 -16.58
C ILE A 157 -1.87 -30.59 -16.34
N HIS A 158 -2.15 -31.06 -15.14
CA HIS A 158 -2.11 -32.46 -14.72
C HIS A 158 -3.43 -32.93 -14.16
#